data_80e7ae66e882459e1ac29d68f8355abb
#
_entry.id   80e7ae66e882459e1ac29d68f8355abb
#
_cell.length_a   1.000
_cell.length_b   1.000
_cell.length_c   1.000
_cell.angle_alpha   90.00
_cell.angle_beta   90.00
_cell.angle_gamma   90.00
#
_symmetry.space_group_name_H-M   'P 1'
#
loop_
_entity.id
_entity.type
_entity.pdbx_description
1 polymer ?
#
loop_
_entity_poly.entity_id
_entity_poly.type
_entity_poly.pdbx_seq_one_letter_code
_entity_poly.pdbx_strand_id
1 'polypeptide(L)'
;MRKTFITFILFLFVSSFVTAQEQMTWTDFADVEFKPTYNEKYGIEFLMPTFGDIIKSYNGKTISITGYFLDISGNGRIFLLSQNPMAACFFCGGAGPETIIEVNFKEKPPYRTDQVVTITGMLQLNEKDVDHCNYILQDAVGKLVN
;
A
#
# COMPACT_ATOMS: atom_id res chain seq x y z
N MET A 1 -52.05 -8.92 4.93
CA MET A 1 -50.97 -9.30 5.88
C MET A 1 -49.85 -10.14 5.25
N ARG A 2 -50.11 -11.06 4.30
CA ARG A 2 -49.03 -11.88 3.67
C ARG A 2 -48.06 -11.11 2.73
N LYS A 3 -48.54 -10.07 2.06
CA LYS A 3 -47.71 -9.24 1.13
C LYS A 3 -46.74 -8.29 1.85
N THR A 4 -47.12 -7.77 3.00
CA THR A 4 -46.30 -6.88 3.84
C THR A 4 -45.12 -7.63 4.50
N PHE A 5 -45.29 -8.91 4.80
CA PHE A 5 -44.27 -9.74 5.41
C PHE A 5 -43.14 -10.09 4.42
N ILE A 6 -43.48 -10.29 3.15
CA ILE A 6 -42.51 -10.60 2.08
C ILE A 6 -41.65 -9.36 1.77
N THR A 7 -42.25 -8.16 1.81
CA THR A 7 -41.50 -6.91 1.58
C THR A 7 -40.50 -6.62 2.71
N PHE A 8 -40.82 -6.99 3.96
CA PHE A 8 -39.93 -6.81 5.10
C PHE A 8 -38.74 -7.79 5.08
N ILE A 9 -38.92 -9.01 4.59
CA ILE A 9 -37.83 -10.00 4.44
C ILE A 9 -36.92 -9.61 3.30
N LEU A 10 -37.39 -8.98 2.23
CA LEU A 10 -36.54 -8.52 1.13
C LEU A 10 -35.62 -7.34 1.54
N PHE A 11 -36.04 -6.53 2.53
CA PHE A 11 -35.26 -5.40 3.04
C PHE A 11 -34.13 -5.84 3.97
N LEU A 12 -34.19 -7.02 4.57
CA LEU A 12 -33.17 -7.57 5.45
C LEU A 12 -31.97 -8.18 4.69
N PHE A 13 -32.08 -8.38 3.36
CA PHE A 13 -31.00 -8.96 2.54
C PHE A 13 -30.10 -7.94 1.85
N VAL A 14 -30.29 -6.64 2.09
CA VAL A 14 -29.26 -5.62 1.76
C VAL A 14 -28.22 -5.62 2.87
N SER A 15 -27.62 -6.78 3.13
CA SER A 15 -26.43 -6.90 3.97
C SER A 15 -25.32 -6.18 3.24
N SER A 16 -24.96 -5.00 3.73
CA SER A 16 -23.83 -4.22 3.34
C SER A 16 -22.60 -5.14 3.23
N PHE A 17 -22.05 -5.31 2.04
CA PHE A 17 -20.69 -5.78 1.87
C PHE A 17 -19.78 -4.69 2.46
N VAL A 18 -19.66 -4.67 3.77
CA VAL A 18 -18.56 -3.95 4.45
C VAL A 18 -17.32 -4.70 4.07
N THR A 19 -16.61 -4.23 3.06
CA THR A 19 -15.23 -4.66 2.83
C THR A 19 -14.47 -4.31 4.11
N ALA A 20 -14.16 -5.33 4.91
CA ALA A 20 -13.38 -5.16 6.11
C ALA A 20 -12.02 -4.61 5.67
N GLN A 21 -11.74 -3.37 6.04
CA GLN A 21 -10.45 -2.74 5.90
C GLN A 21 -9.53 -3.32 6.97
N GLU A 22 -8.45 -4.00 6.56
CA GLU A 22 -7.49 -4.57 7.49
C GLU A 22 -6.43 -3.53 7.84
N GLN A 23 -6.26 -3.26 9.14
CA GLN A 23 -5.22 -2.37 9.65
C GLN A 23 -3.89 -3.11 9.68
N MET A 24 -2.90 -2.64 8.93
CA MET A 24 -1.55 -3.20 8.91
C MET A 24 -0.53 -2.30 9.60
N THR A 25 0.57 -2.92 9.99
CA THR A 25 1.76 -2.26 10.54
C THR A 25 2.97 -2.52 9.66
N TRP A 26 4.03 -1.74 9.81
CA TRP A 26 5.27 -1.95 9.07
C TRP A 26 5.94 -3.30 9.35
N THR A 27 5.66 -3.91 10.51
CA THR A 27 6.15 -5.26 10.85
C THR A 27 5.58 -6.33 9.92
N ASP A 28 4.34 -6.14 9.43
CA ASP A 28 3.70 -7.08 8.50
C ASP A 28 4.39 -7.07 7.13
N PHE A 29 4.97 -5.93 6.72
CA PHE A 29 5.74 -5.78 5.48
C PHE A 29 7.15 -6.37 5.56
N ALA A 30 7.66 -6.65 6.76
CA ALA A 30 8.95 -7.29 6.96
C ALA A 30 8.92 -8.83 6.69
N ASP A 31 7.76 -9.40 6.37
CA ASP A 31 7.62 -10.81 5.97
C ASP A 31 8.08 -11.02 4.51
N VAL A 32 9.37 -10.76 4.26
CA VAL A 32 9.99 -10.79 2.94
C VAL A 32 11.48 -11.07 3.04
N GLU A 33 12.03 -11.80 2.07
CA GLU A 33 13.47 -11.98 1.88
C GLU A 33 13.88 -11.30 0.57
N PHE A 34 14.93 -10.47 0.61
CA PHE A 34 15.48 -9.83 -0.59
C PHE A 34 16.77 -10.49 -1.04
N LYS A 35 16.84 -10.80 -2.35
CA LYS A 35 18.06 -11.37 -2.96
C LYS A 35 18.55 -10.50 -4.12
N PRO A 36 19.84 -10.17 -4.17
CA PRO A 36 20.43 -9.55 -5.36
C PRO A 36 20.19 -10.43 -6.59
N THR A 37 19.59 -9.86 -7.62
CA THR A 37 19.31 -10.54 -8.88
C THR A 37 19.71 -9.63 -10.04
N TYR A 38 20.56 -10.15 -10.93
CA TYR A 38 21.02 -9.40 -12.10
C TYR A 38 19.89 -9.15 -13.09
N ASN A 39 19.74 -7.91 -13.51
CA ASN A 39 18.75 -7.49 -14.50
C ASN A 39 19.45 -7.12 -15.81
N GLU A 40 19.21 -7.89 -16.87
CA GLU A 40 19.85 -7.69 -18.19
C GLU A 40 19.47 -6.36 -18.84
N LYS A 41 18.23 -5.88 -18.63
CA LYS A 41 17.72 -4.62 -19.18
C LYS A 41 18.54 -3.42 -18.71
N TYR A 42 18.95 -3.42 -17.43
CA TYR A 42 19.65 -2.31 -16.80
C TYR A 42 21.15 -2.57 -16.56
N GLY A 43 21.60 -3.82 -16.69
CA GLY A 43 22.99 -4.21 -16.50
C GLY A 43 23.50 -4.12 -15.07
N ILE A 44 22.58 -4.12 -14.09
CA ILE A 44 22.87 -4.04 -12.65
C ILE A 44 22.06 -5.06 -11.85
N GLU A 45 22.43 -5.28 -10.58
CA GLU A 45 21.66 -6.09 -9.65
C GLU A 45 20.58 -5.25 -8.97
N PHE A 46 19.38 -5.84 -8.84
CA PHE A 46 18.28 -5.33 -8.03
C PHE A 46 17.99 -6.29 -6.88
N LEU A 47 17.52 -5.75 -5.75
CA LEU A 47 17.01 -6.55 -4.64
C LEU A 47 15.60 -7.04 -4.99
N MET A 48 15.51 -8.31 -5.41
CA MET A 48 14.23 -8.93 -5.76
C MET A 48 13.61 -9.61 -4.54
N PRO A 49 12.30 -9.39 -4.28
CA PRO A 49 11.64 -9.93 -3.11
C PRO A 49 11.24 -11.39 -3.29
N THR A 50 11.28 -12.13 -2.20
CA THR A 50 10.54 -13.38 -2.00
C THR A 50 9.60 -13.15 -0.83
N PHE A 51 8.33 -12.90 -1.09
CA PHE A 51 7.34 -12.60 -0.06
C PHE A 51 7.00 -13.85 0.75
N GLY A 52 6.79 -13.68 2.05
CA GLY A 52 6.30 -14.70 2.95
C GLY A 52 4.77 -14.89 2.86
N ASP A 53 4.25 -15.87 3.56
CA ASP A 53 2.84 -16.23 3.48
C ASP A 53 1.93 -15.21 4.15
N ILE A 54 2.42 -14.50 5.17
CA ILE A 54 1.64 -13.47 5.87
C ILE A 54 1.33 -12.35 4.90
N ILE A 55 2.36 -11.71 4.32
CA ILE A 55 2.15 -10.57 3.42
C ILE A 55 1.42 -10.98 2.14
N LYS A 56 1.65 -12.20 1.60
CA LYS A 56 0.92 -12.74 0.46
C LYS A 56 -0.57 -12.85 0.71
N SER A 57 -0.98 -13.14 1.95
CA SER A 57 -2.39 -13.26 2.31
C SER A 57 -3.17 -11.94 2.18
N TYR A 58 -2.46 -10.81 2.16
CA TYR A 58 -3.03 -9.46 1.98
C TYR A 58 -3.03 -8.98 0.52
N ASN A 59 -2.38 -9.69 -0.39
CA ASN A 59 -2.36 -9.31 -1.80
C ASN A 59 -3.77 -9.28 -2.40
N GLY A 60 -4.16 -8.15 -2.99
CA GLY A 60 -5.50 -7.91 -3.52
C GLY A 60 -6.55 -7.49 -2.49
N LYS A 61 -6.19 -7.39 -1.20
CA LYS A 61 -7.09 -6.90 -0.16
C LYS A 61 -6.95 -5.40 0.06
N THR A 62 -8.03 -4.78 0.52
CA THR A 62 -7.99 -3.38 0.99
C THR A 62 -7.40 -3.33 2.38
N ILE A 63 -6.28 -2.62 2.50
CA ILE A 63 -5.55 -2.43 3.74
C ILE A 63 -5.48 -0.96 4.10
N SER A 64 -5.14 -0.68 5.35
CA SER A 64 -4.84 0.65 5.87
C SER A 64 -3.52 0.64 6.63
N ILE A 65 -2.66 1.60 6.36
CA ILE A 65 -1.35 1.73 7.02
C ILE A 65 -0.99 3.20 7.21
N THR A 66 -0.28 3.49 8.30
CA THR A 66 0.16 4.84 8.65
C THR A 66 1.67 4.99 8.45
N GLY A 67 2.09 6.12 7.86
CA GLY A 67 3.48 6.43 7.62
C GLY A 67 3.70 7.86 7.17
N TYR A 68 4.92 8.16 6.74
CA TYR A 68 5.31 9.46 6.19
C TYR A 68 4.98 9.51 4.70
N PHE A 69 4.23 10.53 4.31
CA PHE A 69 3.96 10.81 2.89
C PHE A 69 5.21 11.43 2.24
N LEU A 70 5.61 10.91 1.08
CA LEU A 70 6.73 11.42 0.31
C LEU A 70 6.30 11.69 -1.15
N ASP A 71 6.50 12.91 -1.64
CA ASP A 71 6.47 13.24 -3.07
C ASP A 71 7.91 13.28 -3.58
N ILE A 72 8.41 12.14 -4.11
CA ILE A 72 9.80 12.00 -4.55
C ILE A 72 10.03 12.62 -5.93
N SER A 73 8.99 12.85 -6.70
CA SER A 73 9.10 13.48 -8.02
C SER A 73 9.14 15.01 -7.94
N GLY A 74 8.69 15.59 -6.81
CA GLY A 74 8.54 17.03 -6.62
C GLY A 74 7.51 17.69 -7.55
N ASN A 75 6.88 16.92 -8.44
CA ASN A 75 5.88 17.40 -9.41
C ASN A 75 4.53 16.67 -9.27
N GLY A 76 4.36 15.87 -8.20
CA GLY A 76 3.13 15.15 -7.90
C GLY A 76 2.82 14.00 -8.85
N ARG A 77 3.84 13.26 -9.29
CA ARG A 77 3.69 12.08 -10.16
C ARG A 77 3.98 10.77 -9.45
N ILE A 78 4.93 10.77 -8.51
CA ILE A 78 5.34 9.57 -7.78
C ILE A 78 5.22 9.83 -6.30
N PHE A 79 4.27 9.16 -5.68
CA PHE A 79 3.99 9.26 -4.26
C PHE A 79 4.36 7.96 -3.56
N LEU A 80 4.98 8.09 -2.40
CA LEU A 80 5.31 6.98 -1.54
C LEU A 80 4.71 7.19 -0.15
N LEU A 81 4.43 6.09 0.52
CA LEU A 81 4.31 6.01 1.96
C LEU A 81 5.55 5.34 2.51
N SER A 82 6.19 5.94 3.49
CA SER A 82 7.42 5.44 4.10
C SER A 82 7.26 5.23 5.60
N GLN A 83 7.93 4.22 6.12
CA GLN A 83 8.06 4.01 7.56
C GLN A 83 8.85 5.15 8.23
N ASN A 84 9.80 5.73 7.50
CA ASN A 84 10.73 6.75 7.97
C ASN A 84 10.51 8.08 7.23
N PRO A 85 10.86 9.23 7.83
CA PRO A 85 10.84 10.49 7.11
C PRO A 85 11.84 10.51 5.93
N MET A 86 11.70 11.46 5.01
CA MET A 86 12.49 11.56 3.78
C MET A 86 13.99 11.41 4.01
N ALA A 87 14.54 12.06 5.04
CA ALA A 87 15.98 12.04 5.33
C ALA A 87 16.53 10.66 5.74
N ALA A 88 15.67 9.72 6.14
CA ALA A 88 16.04 8.38 6.59
C ALA A 88 15.29 7.27 5.81
N CYS A 89 14.68 7.59 4.67
CA CYS A 89 13.94 6.63 3.87
C CYS A 89 14.87 5.71 3.06
N PHE A 90 14.30 4.71 2.40
CA PHE A 90 15.02 3.73 1.58
C PHE A 90 15.97 4.38 0.55
N PHE A 91 15.50 5.41 -0.18
CA PHE A 91 16.31 6.07 -1.21
C PHE A 91 17.50 6.87 -0.67
N CYS A 92 17.52 7.17 0.64
CA CYS A 92 18.66 7.79 1.32
C CYS A 92 19.60 6.74 1.92
N GLY A 93 19.34 5.44 1.73
CA GLY A 93 20.13 4.34 2.27
C GLY A 93 19.91 4.08 3.77
N GLY A 94 18.88 4.67 4.37
CA GLY A 94 18.58 4.54 5.80
C GLY A 94 17.73 3.31 6.17
N ALA A 95 17.14 2.60 5.17
CA ALA A 95 16.20 1.51 5.41
C ALA A 95 16.16 0.54 4.23
N GLY A 96 15.51 -0.62 4.40
CA GLY A 96 15.31 -1.60 3.34
C GLY A 96 14.08 -1.32 2.46
N PRO A 97 13.92 -2.05 1.34
CA PRO A 97 12.79 -1.87 0.43
C PRO A 97 11.42 -2.17 1.05
N GLU A 98 11.38 -2.93 2.15
CA GLU A 98 10.15 -3.25 2.92
C GLU A 98 9.59 -2.04 3.67
N THR A 99 10.33 -0.94 3.73
CA THR A 99 9.95 0.28 4.45
C THR A 99 9.29 1.33 3.58
N ILE A 100 9.03 1.02 2.30
CA ILE A 100 8.36 1.93 1.36
C ILE A 100 7.24 1.24 0.59
N ILE A 101 6.21 2.01 0.29
CA ILE A 101 5.05 1.58 -0.50
C ILE A 101 4.79 2.65 -1.56
N GLU A 102 4.69 2.27 -2.82
CA GLU A 102 4.22 3.14 -3.88
C GLU A 102 2.71 3.36 -3.74
N VAL A 103 2.24 4.59 -3.89
CA VAL A 103 0.84 4.92 -3.67
C VAL A 103 0.22 5.53 -4.91
N ASN A 104 -0.71 4.80 -5.52
CA ASN A 104 -1.51 5.25 -6.65
C ASN A 104 -2.85 5.77 -6.13
N PHE A 105 -2.92 7.10 -5.92
CA PHE A 105 -4.12 7.75 -5.43
C PHE A 105 -5.21 7.85 -6.49
N LYS A 106 -6.48 7.76 -6.07
CA LYS A 106 -7.65 8.04 -6.93
C LYS A 106 -7.67 9.49 -7.41
N GLU A 107 -7.28 10.40 -6.52
CA GLU A 107 -7.22 11.84 -6.78
C GLU A 107 -5.91 12.40 -6.23
N LYS A 108 -5.42 13.52 -6.81
CA LYS A 108 -4.19 14.14 -6.35
C LYS A 108 -4.27 14.46 -4.85
N PRO A 109 -3.36 13.91 -4.02
CA PRO A 109 -3.40 14.12 -2.57
C PRO A 109 -2.99 15.54 -2.19
N PRO A 110 -3.57 16.10 -1.12
CA PRO A 110 -3.23 17.45 -0.63
C PRO A 110 -2.07 17.46 0.37
N TYR A 111 -1.33 16.34 0.49
CA TYR A 111 -0.29 16.20 1.51
C TYR A 111 1.04 16.77 1.06
N ARG A 112 1.87 17.10 2.05
CA ARG A 112 3.27 17.52 1.87
C ARG A 112 4.19 16.43 2.36
N THR A 113 5.39 16.34 1.77
CA THR A 113 6.44 15.44 2.22
C THR A 113 6.68 15.57 3.73
N ASP A 114 6.89 14.43 4.39
CA ASP A 114 7.06 14.22 5.82
C ASP A 114 5.81 14.45 6.70
N GLN A 115 4.66 14.71 6.10
CA GLN A 115 3.42 14.61 6.87
C GLN A 115 3.07 13.15 7.17
N VAL A 116 2.63 12.89 8.40
CA VAL A 116 2.14 11.57 8.79
C VAL A 116 0.71 11.40 8.33
N VAL A 117 0.47 10.35 7.55
CA VAL A 117 -0.84 10.06 6.95
C VAL A 117 -1.19 8.59 7.13
N THR A 118 -2.47 8.30 7.24
CA THR A 118 -2.99 6.93 7.09
C THR A 118 -3.53 6.79 5.69
N ILE A 119 -3.00 5.82 4.93
CA ILE A 119 -3.42 5.51 3.57
C ILE A 119 -4.20 4.21 3.56
N THR A 120 -5.32 4.21 2.85
CA THR A 120 -6.15 3.03 2.59
C THR A 120 -6.17 2.78 1.10
N GLY A 121 -5.89 1.55 0.68
CA GLY A 121 -5.89 1.15 -0.72
C GLY A 121 -5.79 -0.36 -0.88
N MET A 122 -5.93 -0.85 -2.09
CA MET A 122 -5.76 -2.27 -2.40
C MET A 122 -4.27 -2.59 -2.51
N LEU A 123 -3.77 -3.51 -1.68
CA LEU A 123 -2.38 -3.93 -1.72
C LEU A 123 -2.12 -4.79 -2.95
N GLN A 124 -1.11 -4.44 -3.71
CA GLN A 124 -0.54 -5.20 -4.80
C GLN A 124 0.92 -5.49 -4.51
N LEU A 125 1.31 -6.76 -4.52
CA LEU A 125 2.69 -7.20 -4.40
C LEU A 125 3.33 -7.28 -5.79
N ASN A 126 4.54 -6.73 -5.90
CA ASN A 126 5.32 -6.71 -7.13
C ASN A 126 6.65 -7.44 -6.93
N GLU A 127 6.78 -8.60 -7.56
CA GLU A 127 7.95 -9.47 -7.46
C GLU A 127 8.95 -9.29 -8.60
N LYS A 128 8.57 -8.61 -9.69
CA LYS A 128 9.32 -8.69 -10.96
C LYS A 128 9.62 -7.37 -11.63
N ASP A 129 8.75 -6.38 -11.48
CA ASP A 129 8.89 -5.11 -12.17
C ASP A 129 9.76 -4.16 -11.35
N VAL A 130 11.01 -3.97 -11.78
CA VAL A 130 11.99 -3.11 -11.11
C VAL A 130 11.74 -1.61 -11.33
N ASP A 131 10.79 -1.25 -12.19
CA ASP A 131 10.41 0.14 -12.44
C ASP A 131 9.40 0.65 -11.37
N HIS A 132 8.87 -0.25 -10.52
CA HIS A 132 7.93 0.02 -9.44
C HIS A 132 8.43 -0.51 -8.09
N CYS A 133 7.89 0.02 -6.99
CA CYS A 133 8.16 -0.53 -5.66
C CYS A 133 7.59 -1.96 -5.52
N ASN A 134 8.16 -2.73 -4.58
CA ASN A 134 7.70 -4.09 -4.31
C ASN A 134 6.31 -4.15 -3.68
N TYR A 135 5.89 -3.08 -3.01
CA TYR A 135 4.56 -2.89 -2.45
C TYR A 135 3.90 -1.69 -3.11
N ILE A 136 2.67 -1.87 -3.57
CA ILE A 136 1.90 -0.82 -4.25
C ILE A 136 0.51 -0.77 -3.63
N LEU A 137 0.02 0.42 -3.29
CA LEU A 137 -1.38 0.64 -2.92
C LEU A 137 -2.12 1.25 -4.11
N GLN A 138 -3.07 0.49 -4.65
CA GLN A 138 -3.92 0.93 -5.74
C GLN A 138 -5.21 1.57 -5.22
N ASP A 139 -5.77 2.48 -6.03
CA ASP A 139 -7.02 3.18 -5.74
C ASP A 139 -7.03 3.85 -4.35
N ALA A 140 -5.89 4.38 -3.96
CA ALA A 140 -5.64 4.85 -2.62
C ALA A 140 -6.40 6.14 -2.26
N VAL A 141 -6.80 6.19 -1.00
CA VAL A 141 -7.29 7.41 -0.32
C VAL A 141 -6.51 7.59 0.97
N GLY A 142 -6.35 8.83 1.41
CA GLY A 142 -5.55 9.12 2.60
C GLY A 142 -6.25 10.05 3.57
N LYS A 143 -5.76 10.02 4.81
CA LYS A 143 -6.17 10.92 5.89
C LYS A 143 -4.95 11.39 6.67
N LEU A 144 -4.84 12.70 6.89
CA LEU A 144 -3.81 13.28 7.75
C LEU A 144 -3.99 12.81 9.20
N VAL A 145 -2.90 12.43 9.83
CA VAL A 145 -2.86 12.12 11.27
C VAL A 145 -2.55 13.41 12.00
N ASN A 146 -3.47 13.84 12.87
CA ASN A 146 -3.33 15.05 13.70
C ASN A 146 -2.59 14.74 15.00
#